data_da5d998ddd3799d2f791c109e218e96a
#
_entry.id   da5d998ddd3799d2f791c109e218e96a
#
_cell.length_a   1.000
_cell.length_b   1.000
_cell.length_c   1.000
_cell.angle_alpha   90.00
_cell.angle_beta   90.00
_cell.angle_gamma   90.00
#
_symmetry.space_group_name_H-M   'P 1'
#
loop_
_entity.id
_entity.type
_entity.pdbx_description
1 polymer ?
#
loop_
_entity_poly.entity_id
_entity_poly.type
_entity_poly.pdbx_seq_one_letter_code
_entity_poly.pdbx_strand_id
1 'polypeptide(L)'
;FFPGAKIGVLGLNGSGKSTLLRIMAGIDTNIDGEARPQTGIRVGYLPQEPELNEAHTVRQAVMDGVGEGFRQLARFNEISEKFAEPMGDDEMNALLEEQAKLQDAIDASGGWELERKLEIAADALRLPEWDAIIGKLSGGEKRRVALCRLLLSAPDMLLLDEPTNHLDAE
;
A
#
# COMPACT_ATOMS: atom_id res chain seq x y z
N PHE A 1 -9.81 -20.41 -5.93
CA PHE A 1 -9.51 -19.50 -7.05
C PHE A 1 -8.14 -19.86 -7.62
N PHE A 2 -7.96 -19.74 -8.94
CA PHE A 2 -6.66 -20.02 -9.57
C PHE A 2 -5.78 -18.76 -9.53
N PRO A 3 -4.46 -18.90 -9.35
CA PRO A 3 -3.53 -17.78 -9.42
C PRO A 3 -3.66 -17.04 -10.76
N GLY A 4 -3.63 -15.70 -10.71
CA GLY A 4 -3.76 -14.84 -11.90
C GLY A 4 -5.18 -14.72 -12.49
N ALA A 5 -6.18 -15.39 -11.94
CA ALA A 5 -7.56 -15.25 -12.38
C ALA A 5 -8.12 -13.87 -12.02
N LYS A 6 -8.84 -13.24 -12.97
CA LYS A 6 -9.63 -12.05 -12.76
C LYS A 6 -11.10 -12.47 -12.67
N ILE A 7 -11.71 -12.28 -11.50
CA ILE A 7 -13.06 -12.77 -11.21
C ILE A 7 -13.97 -11.60 -10.86
N GLY A 8 -15.04 -11.43 -11.63
CA GLY A 8 -16.11 -10.45 -11.33
C GLY A 8 -17.24 -11.10 -10.54
N VAL A 9 -17.61 -10.47 -9.42
CA VAL A 9 -18.78 -10.84 -8.63
C VAL A 9 -19.91 -9.88 -8.95
N LEU A 10 -20.95 -10.37 -9.61
CA LEU A 10 -22.09 -9.56 -10.07
C LEU A 10 -23.33 -9.86 -9.23
N GLY A 11 -24.17 -8.86 -9.03
CA GLY A 11 -25.44 -8.96 -8.33
C GLY A 11 -26.04 -7.61 -7.98
N LEU A 12 -27.32 -7.57 -7.65
CA LEU A 12 -28.03 -6.37 -7.24
C LEU A 12 -27.44 -5.79 -5.94
N ASN A 13 -27.75 -4.53 -5.65
CA ASN A 13 -27.39 -3.93 -4.36
C ASN A 13 -28.08 -4.71 -3.23
N GLY A 14 -27.33 -4.95 -2.14
CA GLY A 14 -27.83 -5.77 -1.03
C GLY A 14 -27.73 -7.30 -1.24
N SER A 15 -27.18 -7.79 -2.37
CA SER A 15 -27.06 -9.24 -2.63
C SER A 15 -25.93 -9.93 -1.85
N GLY A 16 -25.21 -9.22 -0.98
CA GLY A 16 -24.15 -9.80 -0.15
C GLY A 16 -22.75 -9.79 -0.78
N LYS A 17 -22.51 -9.06 -1.89
CA LYS A 17 -21.20 -8.98 -2.55
C LYS A 17 -20.10 -8.50 -1.60
N SER A 18 -20.34 -7.38 -0.92
CA SER A 18 -19.39 -6.80 0.06
C SER A 18 -19.17 -7.74 1.24
N THR A 19 -20.23 -8.43 1.71
CA THR A 19 -20.11 -9.43 2.77
C THR A 19 -19.21 -10.59 2.34
N LEU A 20 -19.38 -11.11 1.12
CA LEU A 20 -18.54 -12.15 0.57
C LEU A 20 -17.06 -11.70 0.51
N LEU A 21 -16.79 -10.49 0.02
CA LEU A 21 -15.42 -9.96 -0.05
C LEU A 21 -14.80 -9.77 1.33
N ARG A 22 -15.59 -9.32 2.33
CA ARG A 22 -15.12 -9.19 3.71
C ARG A 22 -14.81 -10.54 4.37
N ILE A 23 -15.62 -11.56 4.09
CA ILE A 23 -15.36 -12.94 4.53
C ILE A 23 -14.03 -13.43 3.90
N MET A 24 -13.86 -13.25 2.59
CA MET A 24 -12.63 -13.63 1.88
C MET A 24 -11.39 -12.87 2.37
N ALA A 25 -11.57 -11.63 2.81
CA ALA A 25 -10.52 -10.81 3.42
C ALA A 25 -10.21 -11.20 4.88
N GLY A 26 -10.99 -12.09 5.48
CA GLY A 26 -10.86 -12.47 6.89
C GLY A 26 -11.33 -11.40 7.88
N ILE A 27 -12.07 -10.39 7.41
CA ILE A 27 -12.61 -9.29 8.23
C ILE A 27 -13.90 -9.75 8.93
N ASP A 28 -14.76 -10.45 8.19
CA ASP A 28 -15.97 -11.03 8.73
C ASP A 28 -15.74 -12.53 8.97
N THR A 29 -15.71 -12.90 10.23
CA THR A 29 -15.42 -14.27 10.68
C THR A 29 -16.65 -14.98 11.22
N ASN A 30 -17.81 -14.30 11.31
CA ASN A 30 -19.07 -14.87 11.79
C ASN A 30 -19.78 -15.61 10.65
N ILE A 31 -19.29 -16.79 10.31
CA ILE A 31 -19.78 -17.62 9.21
C ILE A 31 -19.95 -19.07 9.66
N ASP A 32 -20.84 -19.79 9.00
CA ASP A 32 -20.92 -21.24 9.11
C ASP A 32 -19.92 -21.87 8.13
N GLY A 33 -18.84 -22.47 8.64
CA GLY A 33 -17.78 -23.07 7.86
C GLY A 33 -16.44 -22.32 7.98
N GLU A 34 -15.55 -22.50 7.01
CA GLU A 34 -14.23 -21.90 7.00
C GLU A 34 -13.98 -21.10 5.71
N ALA A 35 -13.44 -19.89 5.87
CA ALA A 35 -12.90 -19.09 4.78
C ALA A 35 -11.51 -18.59 5.21
N ARG A 36 -10.49 -19.16 4.60
CA ARG A 36 -9.10 -18.76 4.88
C ARG A 36 -8.27 -18.78 3.59
N PRO A 37 -7.35 -17.84 3.41
CA PRO A 37 -6.39 -17.91 2.32
C PRO A 37 -5.44 -19.10 2.55
N GLN A 38 -4.83 -19.57 1.47
CA GLN A 38 -3.74 -20.52 1.57
C GLN A 38 -2.58 -19.89 2.35
N THR A 39 -1.85 -20.71 3.12
CA THR A 39 -0.71 -20.25 3.91
C THR A 39 0.31 -19.50 3.03
N GLY A 40 0.73 -18.32 3.46
CA GLY A 40 1.68 -17.47 2.74
C GLY A 40 1.05 -16.51 1.72
N ILE A 41 -0.26 -16.60 1.46
CA ILE A 41 -0.96 -15.67 0.56
C ILE A 41 -1.35 -14.41 1.32
N ARG A 42 -0.89 -13.26 0.85
CA ARG A 42 -1.28 -11.94 1.37
C ARG A 42 -2.52 -11.45 0.64
N VAL A 43 -3.59 -11.21 1.39
CA VAL A 43 -4.84 -10.70 0.85
C VAL A 43 -4.91 -9.19 1.06
N GLY A 44 -5.13 -8.45 -0.01
CA GLY A 44 -5.41 -7.03 0.02
C GLY A 44 -6.89 -6.77 -0.25
N TYR A 45 -7.52 -5.91 0.56
CA TYR A 45 -8.93 -5.56 0.43
C TYR A 45 -9.12 -4.05 0.32
N LEU A 46 -9.83 -3.62 -0.70
CA LEU A 46 -10.30 -2.24 -0.86
C LEU A 46 -11.81 -2.22 -0.59
N PRO A 47 -12.26 -1.66 0.55
CA PRO A 47 -13.68 -1.47 0.82
C PRO A 47 -14.25 -0.35 -0.07
N GLN A 48 -15.58 -0.28 -0.14
CA GLN A 48 -16.28 0.79 -0.85
C GLN A 48 -15.92 2.18 -0.30
N GLU A 49 -15.79 2.30 1.02
CA GLU A 49 -15.32 3.50 1.72
C GLU A 49 -14.04 3.16 2.48
N PRO A 50 -12.85 3.50 1.94
CA PRO A 50 -11.60 3.20 2.61
C PRO A 50 -11.34 4.14 3.77
N GLU A 51 -10.90 3.58 4.89
CA GLU A 51 -10.46 4.36 6.05
C GLU A 51 -9.01 4.82 5.85
N LEU A 52 -8.81 6.12 5.82
CA LEU A 52 -7.52 6.79 5.78
C LEU A 52 -7.44 7.78 6.95
N ASN A 53 -6.24 8.00 7.46
CA ASN A 53 -6.03 9.02 8.48
C ASN A 53 -6.22 10.43 7.86
N GLU A 54 -7.27 11.12 8.27
CA GLU A 54 -7.65 12.42 7.71
C GLU A 54 -6.62 13.53 7.96
N ALA A 55 -5.76 13.37 8.97
CA ALA A 55 -4.69 14.32 9.28
C ALA A 55 -3.43 14.13 8.40
N HIS A 56 -3.31 12.99 7.74
CA HIS A 56 -2.16 12.69 6.89
C HIS A 56 -2.23 13.41 5.55
N THR A 57 -1.07 13.64 4.94
CA THR A 57 -0.97 13.98 3.53
C THR A 57 -1.19 12.75 2.66
N VAL A 58 -1.45 12.94 1.36
CA VAL A 58 -1.53 11.86 0.36
C VAL A 58 -0.27 10.99 0.42
N ARG A 59 0.92 11.63 0.44
CA ARG A 59 2.19 10.92 0.54
C ARG A 59 2.26 10.02 1.77
N GLN A 60 1.94 10.55 2.95
CA GLN A 60 1.94 9.77 4.19
C GLN A 60 0.97 8.60 4.13
N ALA A 61 -0.26 8.83 3.66
CA ALA A 61 -1.28 7.78 3.57
C ALA A 61 -0.90 6.65 2.60
N VAL A 62 -0.23 6.96 1.49
CA VAL A 62 0.28 5.94 0.56
C VAL A 62 1.46 5.19 1.18
N MET A 63 2.38 5.89 1.83
CA MET A 63 3.56 5.31 2.47
C MET A 63 3.21 4.40 3.66
N ASP A 64 2.09 4.63 4.35
CA ASP A 64 1.61 3.73 5.41
C ASP A 64 1.39 2.29 4.92
N GLY A 65 1.07 2.10 3.64
CA GLY A 65 0.87 0.77 3.04
C GLY A 65 2.15 0.04 2.64
N VAL A 66 3.24 0.75 2.43
CA VAL A 66 4.56 0.24 2.01
C VAL A 66 5.65 0.55 3.03
N GLY A 67 5.23 0.85 4.25
CA GLY A 67 5.96 1.53 5.29
C GLY A 67 7.36 1.00 5.62
N GLU A 68 7.61 -0.31 5.57
CA GLU A 68 8.93 -0.85 5.89
C GLU A 68 9.94 -0.55 4.77
N GLY A 69 9.62 -0.88 3.53
CA GLY A 69 10.52 -0.64 2.40
C GLY A 69 10.88 0.84 2.21
N PHE A 70 9.89 1.74 2.36
CA PHE A 70 10.16 3.18 2.30
C PHE A 70 10.97 3.69 3.49
N ARG A 71 10.72 3.21 4.70
CA ARG A 71 11.54 3.58 5.86
C ARG A 71 12.99 3.15 5.70
N GLN A 72 13.21 1.94 5.20
CA GLN A 72 14.54 1.43 4.91
C GLN A 72 15.25 2.28 3.84
N LEU A 73 14.57 2.60 2.74
CA LEU A 73 15.14 3.43 1.67
C LEU A 73 15.41 4.87 2.14
N ALA A 74 14.47 5.48 2.87
CA ALA A 74 14.65 6.81 3.44
C ALA A 74 15.83 6.85 4.42
N ARG A 75 15.95 5.83 5.28
CA ARG A 75 17.06 5.74 6.23
C ARG A 75 18.40 5.50 5.53
N PHE A 76 18.44 4.69 4.49
CA PHE A 76 19.63 4.49 3.66
C PHE A 76 20.09 5.81 3.02
N ASN A 77 19.18 6.60 2.47
CA ASN A 77 19.49 7.89 1.87
C ASN A 77 19.98 8.90 2.92
N GLU A 78 19.33 8.97 4.09
CA GLU A 78 19.78 9.82 5.20
C GLU A 78 21.21 9.50 5.65
N ILE A 79 21.56 8.21 5.78
CA ILE A 79 22.91 7.78 6.10
C ILE A 79 23.89 8.19 5.01
N SER A 80 23.50 8.04 3.75
CA SER A 80 24.33 8.42 2.60
C SER A 80 24.63 9.92 2.57
N GLU A 81 23.65 10.76 2.94
CA GLU A 81 23.84 12.20 3.08
C GLU A 81 24.76 12.55 4.25
N LYS A 82 24.63 11.84 5.38
CA LYS A 82 25.48 12.06 6.56
C LYS A 82 26.96 11.80 6.32
N PHE A 83 27.33 10.91 5.41
CA PHE A 83 28.75 10.70 5.06
C PHE A 83 29.43 11.90 4.42
N ALA A 84 28.69 12.91 3.98
CA ALA A 84 29.24 14.18 3.52
C ALA A 84 29.65 15.12 4.67
N GLU A 85 29.25 14.81 5.90
CA GLU A 85 29.55 15.59 7.11
C GLU A 85 30.78 15.03 7.84
N PRO A 86 31.59 15.88 8.49
CA PRO A 86 32.68 15.41 9.33
C PRO A 86 32.17 14.63 10.53
N MET A 87 32.64 13.41 10.72
CA MET A 87 32.24 12.54 11.85
C MET A 87 33.42 11.77 12.43
N GLY A 88 33.26 11.22 13.62
CA GLY A 88 34.28 10.37 14.25
C GLY A 88 34.29 8.95 13.70
N ASP A 89 35.43 8.24 13.89
CA ASP A 89 35.63 6.88 13.36
C ASP A 89 34.59 5.90 13.90
N ASP A 90 34.20 6.00 15.17
CA ASP A 90 33.19 5.11 15.78
C ASP A 90 31.79 5.33 15.17
N GLU A 91 31.42 6.58 14.92
CA GLU A 91 30.16 6.93 14.28
C GLU A 91 30.14 6.49 12.82
N MET A 92 31.23 6.70 12.09
CA MET A 92 31.42 6.24 10.71
C MET A 92 31.21 4.71 10.61
N ASN A 93 31.85 3.93 11.49
CA ASN A 93 31.75 2.48 11.48
C ASN A 93 30.30 2.02 11.78
N ALA A 94 29.62 2.64 12.76
CA ALA A 94 28.24 2.30 13.08
C ALA A 94 27.28 2.58 11.91
N LEU A 95 27.45 3.71 11.22
CA LEU A 95 26.64 4.07 10.05
C LEU A 95 26.90 3.14 8.87
N LEU A 96 28.18 2.72 8.65
CA LEU A 96 28.50 1.74 7.60
C LEU A 96 27.85 0.38 7.84
N GLU A 97 27.85 -0.11 9.10
CA GLU A 97 27.17 -1.36 9.44
C GLU A 97 25.65 -1.26 9.27
N GLU A 98 25.05 -0.13 9.67
CA GLU A 98 23.61 0.11 9.49
C GLU A 98 23.27 0.16 8.01
N GLN A 99 24.05 0.90 7.21
CA GLN A 99 23.84 1.04 5.77
C GLN A 99 23.91 -0.32 5.05
N ALA A 100 24.89 -1.18 5.40
CA ALA A 100 25.01 -2.51 4.82
C ALA A 100 23.78 -3.37 5.09
N LYS A 101 23.27 -3.36 6.32
CA LYS A 101 22.04 -4.09 6.68
C LYS A 101 20.80 -3.58 5.94
N LEU A 102 20.70 -2.26 5.78
CA LEU A 102 19.61 -1.64 5.02
C LEU A 102 19.72 -2.00 3.54
N GLN A 103 20.90 -1.98 2.97
CA GLN A 103 21.13 -2.37 1.58
C GLN A 103 20.68 -3.80 1.32
N ASP A 104 21.09 -4.76 2.15
CA ASP A 104 20.67 -6.16 2.05
C ASP A 104 19.13 -6.32 2.11
N ALA A 105 18.47 -5.57 3.00
CA ALA A 105 17.03 -5.59 3.14
C ALA A 105 16.31 -4.96 1.93
N ILE A 106 16.83 -3.86 1.38
CA ILE A 106 16.31 -3.19 0.19
C ILE A 106 16.49 -4.08 -1.04
N ASP A 107 17.66 -4.72 -1.19
CA ASP A 107 17.94 -5.66 -2.28
C ASP A 107 16.98 -6.86 -2.24
N ALA A 108 16.79 -7.46 -1.05
CA ALA A 108 15.88 -8.59 -0.87
C ALA A 108 14.41 -8.26 -1.16
N SER A 109 13.99 -7.03 -0.91
CA SER A 109 12.61 -6.57 -1.14
C SER A 109 12.37 -5.94 -2.52
N GLY A 110 13.42 -5.69 -3.31
CA GLY A 110 13.36 -4.91 -4.55
C GLY A 110 13.01 -3.43 -4.29
N GLY A 111 13.39 -2.92 -3.14
CA GLY A 111 13.01 -1.59 -2.63
C GLY A 111 13.56 -0.43 -3.44
N TRP A 112 14.64 -0.61 -4.21
CA TRP A 112 15.21 0.43 -5.08
C TRP A 112 14.25 0.93 -6.16
N GLU A 113 13.34 0.07 -6.61
CA GLU A 113 12.33 0.46 -7.59
C GLU A 113 11.07 1.07 -6.96
N LEU A 114 11.00 1.15 -5.66
CA LEU A 114 9.79 1.50 -4.94
C LEU A 114 9.33 2.93 -5.22
N GLU A 115 10.26 3.90 -5.27
CA GLU A 115 9.94 5.29 -5.64
C GLU A 115 9.41 5.38 -7.07
N ARG A 116 10.04 4.68 -7.99
CA ARG A 116 9.56 4.63 -9.38
C ARG A 116 8.19 3.99 -9.49
N LYS A 117 7.95 2.89 -8.76
CA LYS A 117 6.62 2.25 -8.71
C LYS A 117 5.57 3.18 -8.13
N LEU A 118 5.95 3.95 -7.10
CA LEU A 118 5.10 4.96 -6.49
C LEU A 118 4.70 6.05 -7.50
N GLU A 119 5.67 6.63 -8.22
CA GLU A 119 5.41 7.65 -9.22
C GLU A 119 4.51 7.12 -10.35
N ILE A 120 4.81 5.94 -10.88
CA ILE A 120 4.00 5.29 -11.92
C ILE A 120 2.57 5.03 -11.43
N ALA A 121 2.40 4.51 -10.21
CA ALA A 121 1.08 4.24 -9.66
C ALA A 121 0.29 5.53 -9.38
N ALA A 122 0.97 6.56 -8.88
CA ALA A 122 0.36 7.87 -8.63
C ALA A 122 -0.14 8.52 -9.92
N ASP A 123 0.68 8.51 -10.98
CA ASP A 123 0.31 9.05 -12.29
C ASP A 123 -0.86 8.26 -12.91
N ALA A 124 -0.75 6.92 -12.94
CA ALA A 124 -1.78 6.04 -13.48
C ALA A 124 -3.14 6.19 -12.79
N LEU A 125 -3.15 6.42 -11.49
CA LEU A 125 -4.36 6.63 -10.69
C LEU A 125 -4.77 8.10 -10.60
N ARG A 126 -4.02 9.02 -11.22
CA ARG A 126 -4.26 10.48 -11.13
C ARG A 126 -4.46 10.92 -9.69
N LEU A 127 -3.49 10.60 -8.83
CA LEU A 127 -3.55 10.99 -7.42
C LEU A 127 -3.57 12.51 -7.28
N PRO A 128 -4.19 13.05 -6.21
CA PRO A 128 -4.03 14.45 -5.84
C PRO A 128 -2.57 14.76 -5.50
N GLU A 129 -2.26 16.06 -5.37
CA GLU A 129 -0.94 16.53 -4.96
C GLU A 129 -0.47 15.84 -3.68
N TRP A 130 0.82 15.50 -3.62
CA TRP A 130 1.40 14.72 -2.53
C TRP A 130 1.21 15.36 -1.13
N ASP A 131 1.18 16.70 -1.08
CA ASP A 131 1.01 17.47 0.16
C ASP A 131 -0.45 17.76 0.51
N ALA A 132 -1.40 17.35 -0.35
CA ALA A 132 -2.81 17.49 -0.06
C ALA A 132 -3.21 16.67 1.17
N ILE A 133 -4.02 17.26 2.05
CA ILE A 133 -4.50 16.62 3.29
C ILE A 133 -5.69 15.71 2.98
N ILE A 134 -5.63 14.46 3.41
CA ILE A 134 -6.67 13.43 3.16
C ILE A 134 -8.07 13.90 3.57
N GLY A 135 -8.20 14.58 4.70
CA GLY A 135 -9.49 15.09 5.20
C GLY A 135 -10.18 16.10 4.26
N LYS A 136 -9.43 16.72 3.33
CA LYS A 136 -9.96 17.70 2.37
C LYS A 136 -10.29 17.08 1.01
N LEU A 137 -9.98 15.81 0.80
CA LEU A 137 -10.19 15.11 -0.45
C LEU A 137 -11.64 14.66 -0.62
N SER A 138 -12.09 14.60 -1.86
CA SER A 138 -13.34 13.94 -2.23
C SER A 138 -13.29 12.42 -1.95
N GLY A 139 -14.44 11.76 -1.88
CA GLY A 139 -14.50 10.30 -1.70
C GLY A 139 -13.78 9.54 -2.82
N GLY A 140 -13.88 9.99 -4.06
CA GLY A 140 -13.17 9.40 -5.20
C GLY A 140 -11.65 9.55 -5.11
N GLU A 141 -11.15 10.71 -4.66
CA GLU A 141 -9.72 10.92 -4.43
C GLU A 141 -9.19 10.06 -3.28
N LYS A 142 -9.89 10.01 -2.14
CA LYS A 142 -9.56 9.11 -1.01
C LYS A 142 -9.46 7.66 -1.48
N ARG A 143 -10.38 7.24 -2.34
CA ARG A 143 -10.40 5.89 -2.88
C ARG A 143 -9.20 5.59 -3.79
N ARG A 144 -8.82 6.54 -4.67
CA ARG A 144 -7.60 6.40 -5.50
C ARG A 144 -6.33 6.31 -4.65
N VAL A 145 -6.23 7.12 -3.59
CA VAL A 145 -5.13 7.04 -2.62
C VAL A 145 -5.07 5.67 -1.94
N ALA A 146 -6.21 5.16 -1.47
CA ALA A 146 -6.30 3.84 -0.84
C ALA A 146 -5.96 2.71 -1.81
N LEU A 147 -6.40 2.81 -3.07
CA LEU A 147 -6.06 1.85 -4.11
C LEU A 147 -4.56 1.87 -4.42
N CYS A 148 -3.95 3.06 -4.53
CA CYS A 148 -2.51 3.20 -4.72
C CYS A 148 -1.74 2.53 -3.58
N ARG A 149 -2.09 2.82 -2.33
CA ARG A 149 -1.52 2.20 -1.13
C ARG A 149 -1.60 0.67 -1.21
N LEU A 150 -2.77 0.16 -1.60
CA LEU A 150 -3.02 -1.27 -1.69
C LEU A 150 -2.20 -1.95 -2.80
N LEU A 151 -2.12 -1.35 -3.98
CA LEU A 151 -1.33 -1.89 -5.09
C LEU A 151 0.17 -1.92 -4.78
N LEU A 152 0.69 -0.88 -4.12
CA LEU A 152 2.08 -0.80 -3.73
C LEU A 152 2.46 -1.81 -2.64
N SER A 153 1.50 -2.24 -1.81
CA SER A 153 1.72 -3.34 -0.86
C SER A 153 1.86 -4.71 -1.54
N ALA A 154 1.62 -4.77 -2.86
CA ALA A 154 1.75 -5.95 -3.71
C ALA A 154 1.13 -7.23 -3.11
N PRO A 155 -0.17 -7.26 -2.82
CA PRO A 155 -0.83 -8.44 -2.30
C PRO A 155 -0.89 -9.55 -3.37
N ASP A 156 -0.86 -10.81 -2.93
CA ASP A 156 -0.99 -11.95 -3.83
C ASP A 156 -2.43 -12.15 -4.31
N MET A 157 -3.39 -11.70 -3.53
CA MET A 157 -4.82 -11.67 -3.86
C MET A 157 -5.39 -10.28 -3.58
N LEU A 158 -6.05 -9.70 -4.58
CA LEU A 158 -6.65 -8.39 -4.50
C LEU A 158 -8.18 -8.50 -4.53
N LEU A 159 -8.82 -8.00 -3.50
CA LEU A 159 -10.28 -7.93 -3.35
C LEU A 159 -10.72 -6.47 -3.44
N LEU A 160 -11.52 -6.15 -4.45
CA LEU A 160 -12.00 -4.79 -4.70
C LEU A 160 -13.52 -4.74 -4.61
N ASP A 161 -14.03 -3.95 -3.68
CA ASP A 161 -15.47 -3.74 -3.51
C ASP A 161 -15.92 -2.52 -4.31
N GLU A 162 -16.72 -2.73 -5.36
CA GLU A 162 -17.20 -1.72 -6.30
C GLU A 162 -16.10 -0.77 -6.84
N PRO A 163 -15.03 -1.32 -7.46
CA PRO A 163 -13.82 -0.54 -7.77
C PRO A 163 -14.05 0.63 -8.74
N THR A 164 -15.11 0.60 -9.51
CA THR A 164 -15.44 1.63 -10.53
C THR A 164 -16.34 2.74 -10.00
N ASN A 165 -16.96 2.58 -8.84
CA ASN A 165 -17.79 3.61 -8.25
C ASN A 165 -16.93 4.87 -7.96
N HIS A 166 -17.33 6.02 -8.49
CA HIS A 166 -16.62 7.30 -8.38
C HIS A 166 -15.28 7.42 -9.12
N LEU A 167 -14.90 6.48 -9.99
CA LEU A 167 -13.76 6.66 -10.89
C LEU A 167 -14.14 7.38 -12.20
N ASP A 168 -15.41 7.36 -12.57
CA ASP A 168 -15.94 7.87 -13.85
C ASP A 168 -16.64 9.24 -13.73
N ALA A 169 -16.30 10.03 -12.74
CA ALA A 169 -16.84 11.37 -12.62
C ALA A 169 -15.93 12.40 -13.36
N GLU A 170 -15.72 12.17 -14.69
CA GLU A 170 -15.44 13.20 -15.70
C GLU A 170 -15.54 12.59 -17.09
#